data_2b1b0703b6461879e90083f8908c74bb
#
_entry.id   2b1b0703b6461879e90083f8908c74bb
#
_cell.length_a   1.000
_cell.length_b   1.000
_cell.length_c   1.000
_cell.angle_alpha   90.00
_cell.angle_beta   90.00
_cell.angle_gamma   90.00
#
_symmetry.space_group_name_H-M   'P 1'
#
loop_
_entity.id
_entity.type
_entity.pdbx_description
1 polymer ?
#
loop_
_entity_poly.entity_id
_entity_poly.type
_entity_poly.pdbx_seq_one_letter_code
_entity_poly.pdbx_strand_id
1 'polypeptide(L)'
;MQRTTMSYMVATILTLAAVSGISMQSSVQMAHAQLASPACGQVVKGNVTLTANLNCPGDGLIVGGDNTRIDLNGYSITGPGPDSSKVGIVVPNSDLVTVVGPGTVRNFQAGILVTGSDGTNVKRVTFDGNKIAVFMTGTTNTVVEQNLIGPNSIGVAAHSSDMVDVHANLMSSNSLAGVTFVNTDKSTVWANSIGGSANGIFLDSQSDKNSMKFNNVLGNTLDINNADGLALNINDNEFLKNNCNTSNPVGTCVGT
;
A
#
# COMPACT_ATOMS: atom_id res chain seq x y z
N MET A 1 0.00 73.94 14.10
CA MET A 1 -0.39 73.87 15.50
C MET A 1 -1.35 72.72 15.69
N GLN A 2 -0.95 71.71 16.40
CA GLN A 2 -1.63 70.56 17.04
C GLN A 2 -0.88 69.24 16.80
N ARG A 3 0.15 69.07 17.55
CA ARG A 3 0.78 67.78 17.78
C ARG A 3 1.16 67.72 19.26
N THR A 4 0.22 67.53 20.17
CA THR A 4 0.56 67.36 21.63
C THR A 4 -0.58 66.80 22.48
N THR A 5 -1.47 65.98 21.95
CA THR A 5 -2.51 65.41 22.83
C THR A 5 -2.69 63.88 22.73
N MET A 6 -1.74 63.16 22.10
CA MET A 6 -1.87 61.70 21.98
C MET A 6 -0.84 60.91 22.79
N SER A 7 -0.06 61.58 23.65
CA SER A 7 1.02 60.94 24.41
C SER A 7 0.72 60.68 25.87
N TYR A 8 -0.40 61.14 26.40
CA TYR A 8 -0.74 61.00 27.83
C TYR A 8 -1.79 59.94 28.17
N MET A 9 -2.39 59.27 27.17
CA MET A 9 -3.40 58.21 27.43
C MET A 9 -2.84 56.80 27.48
N VAL A 10 -1.60 56.59 27.10
CA VAL A 10 -0.98 55.24 27.13
C VAL A 10 -0.21 55.00 28.43
N ALA A 11 0.16 56.05 29.16
CA ALA A 11 0.95 55.93 30.40
C ALA A 11 0.10 55.63 31.65
N THR A 12 -1.23 55.83 31.62
CA THR A 12 -2.08 55.69 32.82
C THR A 12 -2.70 54.28 32.94
N ILE A 13 -2.58 53.42 31.95
CA ILE A 13 -3.13 52.05 32.04
C ILE A 13 -2.10 51.05 32.55
N LEU A 14 -0.80 51.38 32.52
CA LEU A 14 0.26 50.47 32.98
C LEU A 14 0.56 50.49 34.48
N THR A 15 0.02 51.44 35.26
CA THR A 15 0.32 51.55 36.68
C THR A 15 -0.76 50.95 37.61
N LEU A 16 -1.87 50.43 37.11
CA LEU A 16 -2.90 49.77 37.94
C LEU A 16 -2.81 48.24 37.99
N ALA A 17 -1.87 47.63 37.24
CA ALA A 17 -1.71 46.16 37.21
C ALA A 17 -0.70 45.63 38.23
N ALA A 18 -0.11 46.48 39.07
CA ALA A 18 0.96 46.10 40.00
C ALA A 18 0.54 45.86 41.44
N VAL A 19 -0.74 45.91 41.80
CA VAL A 19 -1.19 45.84 43.21
C VAL A 19 -2.13 44.65 43.52
N SER A 20 -2.52 43.82 42.54
CA SER A 20 -3.22 42.58 42.87
C SER A 20 -2.37 41.39 42.45
N GLY A 21 -1.65 40.82 43.42
CA GLY A 21 -0.87 39.57 43.26
C GLY A 21 -1.79 38.37 43.01
N ILE A 22 -2.43 38.34 41.83
CA ILE A 22 -3.11 37.17 41.29
C ILE A 22 -2.32 36.83 40.00
N SER A 23 -1.33 35.95 40.15
CA SER A 23 -0.72 35.27 39.02
C SER A 23 -1.73 34.34 38.39
N MET A 24 -2.56 34.83 37.48
CA MET A 24 -3.25 33.97 36.55
C MET A 24 -2.22 33.47 35.55
N GLN A 25 -1.50 32.44 35.90
CA GLN A 25 -0.92 31.53 34.95
C GLN A 25 -2.08 30.76 34.28
N SER A 26 -2.75 31.36 33.32
CA SER A 26 -3.52 30.60 32.36
C SER A 26 -2.52 29.83 31.52
N SER A 27 -2.15 28.64 31.98
CA SER A 27 -1.61 27.62 31.12
C SER A 27 -2.70 27.34 30.08
N VAL A 28 -2.60 27.97 28.91
CA VAL A 28 -3.30 27.50 27.71
C VAL A 28 -2.67 26.17 27.39
N GLN A 29 -3.13 25.13 28.05
CA GLN A 29 -2.87 23.77 27.68
C GLN A 29 -3.64 23.61 26.37
N MET A 30 -2.96 23.83 25.23
CA MET A 30 -3.46 23.36 23.97
C MET A 30 -3.56 21.85 24.13
N ALA A 31 -4.74 21.37 24.47
CA ALA A 31 -5.09 19.99 24.31
C ALA A 31 -4.90 19.71 22.80
N HIS A 32 -3.76 19.14 22.44
CA HIS A 32 -3.65 18.44 21.17
C HIS A 32 -4.73 17.36 21.28
N ALA A 33 -5.85 17.57 20.60
CA ALA A 33 -6.81 16.50 20.39
C ALA A 33 -6.03 15.41 19.68
N GLN A 34 -5.57 14.42 20.42
CA GLN A 34 -4.96 13.23 19.87
C GLN A 34 -6.07 12.59 19.06
N LEU A 35 -5.94 12.67 17.72
CA LEU A 35 -6.86 12.01 16.82
C LEU A 35 -6.89 10.55 17.24
N ALA A 36 -8.06 10.07 17.67
CA ALA A 36 -8.21 8.68 18.07
C ALA A 36 -7.87 7.80 16.85
N SER A 37 -7.16 6.69 17.08
CA SER A 37 -6.94 5.70 16.04
C SER A 37 -8.29 5.23 15.50
N PRO A 38 -8.43 5.02 14.18
CA PRO A 38 -9.65 4.41 13.67
C PRO A 38 -9.88 3.04 14.29
N ALA A 39 -11.14 2.60 14.35
CA ALA A 39 -11.52 1.28 14.86
C ALA A 39 -11.62 0.25 13.72
N CYS A 40 -11.51 -1.04 14.05
CA CYS A 40 -11.77 -2.12 13.10
C CYS A 40 -13.17 -2.03 12.48
N GLY A 41 -13.28 -2.23 11.18
CA GLY A 41 -14.52 -2.12 10.41
C GLY A 41 -14.95 -0.68 10.14
N GLN A 42 -14.19 0.31 10.57
CA GLN A 42 -14.55 1.71 10.36
C GLN A 42 -14.39 2.13 8.90
N VAL A 43 -15.39 2.84 8.39
CA VAL A 43 -15.31 3.55 7.11
C VAL A 43 -14.53 4.83 7.30
N VAL A 44 -13.44 5.01 6.54
CA VAL A 44 -12.51 6.13 6.67
C VAL A 44 -12.43 6.94 5.38
N LYS A 45 -12.25 8.26 5.51
CA LYS A 45 -12.10 9.20 4.38
C LYS A 45 -11.02 10.24 4.68
N GLY A 46 -10.43 10.79 3.63
CA GLY A 46 -9.40 11.82 3.72
C GLY A 46 -8.10 11.28 4.33
N ASN A 47 -7.43 12.09 5.13
CA ASN A 47 -6.16 11.69 5.75
C ASN A 47 -6.41 10.99 7.09
N VAL A 48 -6.01 9.73 7.16
CA VAL A 48 -6.17 8.86 8.34
C VAL A 48 -4.79 8.37 8.75
N THR A 49 -4.46 8.53 10.02
CA THR A 49 -3.19 8.05 10.58
C THR A 49 -3.48 7.13 11.75
N LEU A 50 -2.88 5.94 11.76
CA LEU A 50 -2.96 5.05 12.91
C LEU A 50 -2.18 5.64 14.08
N THR A 51 -2.73 5.52 15.28
CA THR A 51 -2.08 5.92 16.54
C THR A 51 -1.94 4.74 17.50
N ALA A 52 -2.45 3.57 17.11
CA ALA A 52 -2.33 2.30 17.84
C ALA A 52 -2.47 1.10 16.88
N ASN A 53 -2.04 -0.07 17.34
CA ASN A 53 -2.29 -1.33 16.63
C ASN A 53 -3.79 -1.67 16.64
N LEU A 54 -4.27 -2.19 15.51
CA LEU A 54 -5.64 -2.72 15.37
C LEU A 54 -5.58 -4.24 15.38
N ASN A 55 -6.29 -4.87 16.31
CA ASN A 55 -6.53 -6.32 16.33
C ASN A 55 -7.99 -6.56 15.96
N CYS A 56 -8.24 -6.97 14.73
CA CYS A 56 -9.55 -6.97 14.13
C CYS A 56 -10.13 -8.39 14.05
N PRO A 57 -11.23 -8.69 14.75
CA PRO A 57 -11.94 -9.96 14.56
C PRO A 57 -12.72 -10.02 13.24
N GLY A 58 -12.91 -8.90 12.60
CA GLY A 58 -13.55 -8.70 11.30
C GLY A 58 -12.60 -8.00 10.32
N ASP A 59 -13.15 -7.22 9.42
CA ASP A 59 -12.37 -6.40 8.51
C ASP A 59 -11.65 -5.28 9.28
N GLY A 60 -10.50 -4.83 8.75
CA GLY A 60 -9.73 -3.77 9.35
C GLY A 60 -10.33 -2.40 9.04
N LEU A 61 -9.90 -1.73 7.98
CA LEU A 61 -10.42 -0.43 7.57
C LEU A 61 -11.13 -0.52 6.22
N ILE A 62 -12.14 0.33 6.02
CA ILE A 62 -12.88 0.42 4.76
C ILE A 62 -12.76 1.84 4.24
N VAL A 63 -12.20 2.00 3.05
CA VAL A 63 -12.14 3.31 2.38
C VAL A 63 -13.54 3.70 1.94
N GLY A 64 -13.96 4.91 2.28
CA GLY A 64 -15.30 5.41 2.00
C GLY A 64 -15.35 6.52 0.95
N GLY A 65 -14.28 6.77 0.22
CA GLY A 65 -14.27 7.78 -0.84
C GLY A 65 -12.88 8.10 -1.38
N ASP A 66 -12.88 8.84 -2.47
CA ASP A 66 -11.69 9.22 -3.22
C ASP A 66 -10.69 10.06 -2.41
N ASN A 67 -9.45 10.11 -2.92
CA ASN A 67 -8.37 10.88 -2.31
C ASN A 67 -8.12 10.53 -0.84
N THR A 68 -8.46 9.31 -0.42
CA THR A 68 -8.22 8.83 0.94
C THR A 68 -6.77 8.37 1.09
N ARG A 69 -6.11 8.85 2.15
CA ARG A 69 -4.77 8.43 2.53
C ARG A 69 -4.81 7.75 3.90
N ILE A 70 -4.38 6.51 3.96
CA ILE A 70 -4.20 5.75 5.21
C ILE A 70 -2.70 5.64 5.49
N ASP A 71 -2.26 6.23 6.59
CA ASP A 71 -0.88 6.14 7.08
C ASP A 71 -0.83 5.18 8.26
N LEU A 72 -0.12 4.07 8.09
CA LEU A 72 0.03 3.06 9.14
C LEU A 72 0.93 3.54 10.29
N ASN A 73 1.79 4.54 10.04
CA ASN A 73 2.59 5.23 11.06
C ASN A 73 3.32 4.30 12.05
N GLY A 74 3.84 3.18 11.56
CA GLY A 74 4.53 2.17 12.37
C GLY A 74 3.64 1.13 13.06
N TYR A 75 2.34 1.28 12.99
CA TYR A 75 1.39 0.37 13.65
C TYR A 75 0.96 -0.78 12.73
N SER A 76 0.30 -1.77 13.33
CA SER A 76 -0.19 -2.96 12.62
C SER A 76 -1.71 -3.02 12.57
N ILE A 77 -2.23 -3.61 11.49
CA ILE A 77 -3.60 -4.11 11.38
C ILE A 77 -3.51 -5.62 11.30
N THR A 78 -4.04 -6.32 12.30
CA THR A 78 -3.95 -7.77 12.43
C THR A 78 -5.35 -8.39 12.40
N GLY A 79 -5.54 -9.34 11.50
CA GLY A 79 -6.80 -10.06 11.30
C GLY A 79 -6.90 -11.39 12.03
N PRO A 80 -8.02 -12.10 11.83
CA PRO A 80 -8.32 -13.36 12.51
C PRO A 80 -7.67 -14.59 11.87
N GLY A 81 -6.97 -14.42 10.74
CA GLY A 81 -6.26 -15.48 10.03
C GLY A 81 -6.48 -15.47 8.52
N PRO A 82 -5.55 -16.06 7.73
CA PRO A 82 -5.60 -16.05 6.27
C PRO A 82 -6.77 -16.85 5.68
N ASP A 83 -7.30 -17.80 6.42
CA ASP A 83 -8.45 -18.62 6.00
C ASP A 83 -9.80 -17.98 6.35
N SER A 84 -9.79 -16.83 7.00
CA SER A 84 -10.99 -16.03 7.23
C SER A 84 -11.43 -15.36 5.92
N SER A 85 -12.69 -14.94 5.82
CA SER A 85 -13.15 -14.10 4.71
C SER A 85 -12.85 -12.60 4.94
N LYS A 86 -11.89 -12.27 5.82
CA LYS A 86 -11.67 -10.90 6.30
C LYS A 86 -10.51 -10.23 5.58
N VAL A 87 -10.62 -8.90 5.45
CA VAL A 87 -9.71 -8.04 4.71
C VAL A 87 -9.11 -6.98 5.64
N GLY A 88 -7.80 -6.73 5.51
CA GLY A 88 -7.13 -5.72 6.32
C GLY A 88 -7.54 -4.30 5.95
N ILE A 89 -7.47 -3.94 4.68
CA ILE A 89 -7.94 -2.65 4.16
C ILE A 89 -8.73 -2.90 2.87
N VAL A 90 -9.99 -2.48 2.85
CA VAL A 90 -10.86 -2.57 1.68
C VAL A 90 -10.91 -1.23 0.98
N VAL A 91 -10.63 -1.20 -0.31
CA VAL A 91 -10.69 -0.01 -1.20
C VAL A 91 -11.75 -0.28 -2.28
N PRO A 92 -13.03 0.02 -2.02
CA PRO A 92 -14.12 -0.28 -2.95
C PRO A 92 -14.47 0.96 -3.77
N ASN A 93 -14.38 0.90 -5.11
CA ASN A 93 -14.83 1.96 -6.02
C ASN A 93 -14.41 3.38 -5.55
N SER A 94 -13.16 3.51 -5.14
CA SER A 94 -12.61 4.77 -4.60
C SER A 94 -11.29 5.07 -5.29
N ASP A 95 -11.18 6.25 -5.89
CA ASP A 95 -10.06 6.64 -6.71
C ASP A 95 -8.99 7.42 -5.92
N LEU A 96 -7.76 7.39 -6.42
CA LEU A 96 -6.62 8.13 -5.87
C LEU A 96 -6.35 7.82 -4.38
N VAL A 97 -6.53 6.55 -4.00
CA VAL A 97 -6.31 6.10 -2.63
C VAL A 97 -4.82 5.81 -2.41
N THR A 98 -4.30 6.18 -1.25
CA THR A 98 -2.93 5.86 -0.86
C THR A 98 -2.92 5.12 0.48
N VAL A 99 -2.30 3.95 0.51
CA VAL A 99 -1.95 3.25 1.75
C VAL A 99 -0.43 3.29 1.91
N VAL A 100 0.04 3.86 3.01
CA VAL A 100 1.47 4.08 3.22
C VAL A 100 1.94 3.59 4.58
N GLY A 101 3.11 2.94 4.56
CA GLY A 101 3.89 2.57 5.75
C GLY A 101 4.83 3.70 6.23
N PRO A 102 5.67 3.41 7.22
CA PRO A 102 5.89 2.06 7.75
C PRO A 102 4.68 1.51 8.52
N GLY A 103 4.56 0.20 8.55
CA GLY A 103 3.51 -0.52 9.29
C GLY A 103 3.24 -1.90 8.70
N THR A 104 2.43 -2.69 9.38
CA THR A 104 2.19 -4.10 9.01
C THR A 104 0.70 -4.39 8.84
N VAL A 105 0.35 -5.09 7.76
CA VAL A 105 -1.00 -5.66 7.56
C VAL A 105 -0.86 -7.18 7.48
N ARG A 106 -1.48 -7.91 8.41
CA ARG A 106 -1.24 -9.35 8.54
C ARG A 106 -2.45 -10.16 8.98
N ASN A 107 -2.38 -11.48 8.68
CA ASN A 107 -3.37 -12.48 9.08
C ASN A 107 -4.78 -12.20 8.54
N PHE A 108 -4.88 -11.87 7.25
CA PHE A 108 -6.15 -11.69 6.55
C PHE A 108 -6.24 -12.59 5.31
N GLN A 109 -7.44 -12.79 4.79
CA GLN A 109 -7.61 -13.37 3.45
C GLN A 109 -6.94 -12.48 2.40
N ALA A 110 -7.17 -11.17 2.46
CA ALA A 110 -6.41 -10.19 1.71
C ALA A 110 -5.91 -9.10 2.66
N GLY A 111 -4.62 -8.80 2.62
CA GLY A 111 -4.07 -7.69 3.38
C GLY A 111 -4.71 -6.38 2.93
N ILE A 112 -4.66 -6.10 1.62
CA ILE A 112 -5.40 -5.02 0.97
C ILE A 112 -6.21 -5.61 -0.18
N LEU A 113 -7.48 -5.23 -0.29
CA LEU A 113 -8.34 -5.53 -1.41
C LEU A 113 -8.74 -4.23 -2.10
N VAL A 114 -8.41 -4.11 -3.38
CA VAL A 114 -8.79 -2.97 -4.24
C VAL A 114 -9.78 -3.44 -5.29
N THR A 115 -10.93 -2.82 -5.38
CA THR A 115 -11.97 -3.22 -6.34
C THR A 115 -12.55 -2.00 -7.07
N GLY A 116 -12.56 -2.04 -8.42
CA GLY A 116 -13.21 -1.02 -9.25
C GLY A 116 -12.65 0.40 -9.04
N SER A 117 -11.38 0.54 -8.70
CA SER A 117 -10.73 1.80 -8.34
C SER A 117 -9.68 2.20 -9.37
N ASP A 118 -9.44 3.49 -9.51
CA ASP A 118 -8.39 4.07 -10.34
C ASP A 118 -7.36 4.82 -9.50
N GLY A 119 -6.07 4.63 -9.79
CA GLY A 119 -4.99 5.39 -9.16
C GLY A 119 -4.70 5.02 -7.70
N THR A 120 -4.89 3.79 -7.28
CA THR A 120 -4.52 3.35 -5.92
C THR A 120 -2.99 3.16 -5.80
N ASN A 121 -2.39 3.65 -4.72
CA ASN A 121 -0.96 3.46 -4.42
C ASN A 121 -0.77 2.78 -3.05
N VAL A 122 -0.04 1.65 -3.05
CA VAL A 122 0.31 0.88 -1.84
C VAL A 122 1.82 0.87 -1.69
N LYS A 123 2.34 1.52 -0.64
CA LYS A 123 3.79 1.66 -0.50
C LYS A 123 4.34 1.58 0.91
N ARG A 124 5.56 1.03 1.01
CA ARG A 124 6.35 0.91 2.25
C ARG A 124 5.62 0.18 3.38
N VAL A 125 4.75 -0.75 3.02
CA VAL A 125 3.97 -1.59 3.94
C VAL A 125 4.63 -2.96 4.05
N THR A 126 4.59 -3.55 5.23
CA THR A 126 4.95 -4.95 5.45
C THR A 126 3.67 -5.81 5.43
N PHE A 127 3.69 -6.88 4.65
CA PHE A 127 2.60 -7.86 4.57
C PHE A 127 3.09 -9.23 5.01
N ASP A 128 2.43 -9.82 5.99
CA ASP A 128 2.84 -11.07 6.60
C ASP A 128 1.63 -11.95 6.96
N GLY A 129 1.70 -13.25 6.65
CA GLY A 129 0.68 -14.23 7.05
C GLY A 129 -0.71 -14.01 6.42
N ASN A 130 -0.81 -13.27 5.30
CA ASN A 130 -2.07 -13.16 4.57
C ASN A 130 -2.20 -14.30 3.54
N LYS A 131 -3.41 -14.59 3.09
CA LYS A 131 -3.57 -15.45 1.92
C LYS A 131 -3.09 -14.71 0.67
N ILE A 132 -3.50 -13.46 0.47
CA ILE A 132 -2.99 -12.57 -0.57
C ILE A 132 -2.59 -11.25 0.11
N ALA A 133 -1.36 -10.78 -0.12
CA ALA A 133 -0.94 -9.53 0.51
C ALA A 133 -1.67 -8.31 -0.09
N VAL A 134 -1.63 -8.16 -1.42
CA VAL A 134 -2.38 -7.12 -2.16
C VAL A 134 -3.16 -7.78 -3.28
N PHE A 135 -4.47 -7.68 -3.23
CA PHE A 135 -5.38 -8.19 -4.25
C PHE A 135 -6.13 -7.06 -4.94
N MET A 136 -6.08 -7.03 -6.27
CA MET A 136 -6.73 -6.05 -7.13
C MET A 136 -7.68 -6.75 -8.08
N THR A 137 -8.88 -6.18 -8.29
CA THR A 137 -9.81 -6.68 -9.30
C THR A 137 -10.60 -5.55 -9.93
N GLY A 138 -10.63 -5.52 -11.27
CA GLY A 138 -11.30 -4.47 -12.04
C GLY A 138 -10.74 -3.08 -11.78
N THR A 139 -9.42 -2.96 -11.56
CA THR A 139 -8.74 -1.70 -11.24
C THR A 139 -7.90 -1.20 -12.41
N THR A 140 -7.62 0.09 -12.41
CA THR A 140 -6.67 0.72 -13.33
C THR A 140 -5.65 1.56 -12.56
N ASN A 141 -4.46 1.77 -13.16
CA ASN A 141 -3.42 2.64 -12.61
C ASN A 141 -3.04 2.35 -11.14
N THR A 142 -3.10 1.09 -10.72
CA THR A 142 -2.73 0.71 -9.34
C THR A 142 -1.23 0.50 -9.23
N VAL A 143 -0.60 1.13 -8.25
CA VAL A 143 0.84 1.04 -7.98
C VAL A 143 1.09 0.30 -6.66
N VAL A 144 1.97 -0.70 -6.71
CA VAL A 144 2.45 -1.45 -5.52
C VAL A 144 3.97 -1.32 -5.46
N GLU A 145 4.47 -0.46 -4.56
CA GLU A 145 5.88 -0.08 -4.56
C GLU A 145 6.55 -0.15 -3.19
N GLN A 146 7.84 -0.53 -3.17
CA GLN A 146 8.70 -0.46 -1.98
C GLN A 146 8.14 -1.20 -0.75
N ASN A 147 7.39 -2.28 -0.96
CA ASN A 147 6.81 -3.08 0.11
C ASN A 147 7.71 -4.26 0.48
N LEU A 148 7.57 -4.73 1.71
CA LEU A 148 8.09 -6.01 2.18
C LEU A 148 6.94 -7.02 2.23
N ILE A 149 6.98 -8.05 1.36
CA ILE A 149 5.85 -8.95 1.13
C ILE A 149 6.26 -10.40 1.37
N GLY A 150 5.78 -10.99 2.44
CA GLY A 150 5.95 -12.41 2.78
C GLY A 150 6.23 -12.68 4.25
N PRO A 151 5.93 -13.90 4.70
CA PRO A 151 5.32 -15.02 3.97
C PRO A 151 3.79 -14.87 3.80
N ASN A 152 3.30 -15.00 2.57
CA ASN A 152 1.86 -15.09 2.26
C ASN A 152 1.64 -16.29 1.32
N SER A 153 0.42 -16.60 0.88
CA SER A 153 0.27 -17.54 -0.23
C SER A 153 0.58 -16.85 -1.57
N ILE A 154 0.08 -15.64 -1.80
CA ILE A 154 0.39 -14.82 -2.96
C ILE A 154 0.82 -13.43 -2.48
N GLY A 155 1.89 -12.89 -3.07
CA GLY A 155 2.32 -11.53 -2.77
C GLY A 155 1.37 -10.50 -3.38
N VAL A 156 1.40 -10.31 -4.68
CA VAL A 156 0.54 -9.36 -5.40
C VAL A 156 -0.27 -10.12 -6.44
N ALA A 157 -1.59 -9.96 -6.42
CA ALA A 157 -2.49 -10.54 -7.42
C ALA A 157 -3.35 -9.44 -8.07
N ALA A 158 -3.35 -9.41 -9.40
CA ALA A 158 -4.25 -8.58 -10.20
C ALA A 158 -5.15 -9.49 -11.06
N HIS A 159 -6.45 -9.20 -11.08
CA HIS A 159 -7.43 -9.91 -11.86
C HIS A 159 -8.32 -8.91 -12.61
N SER A 160 -8.47 -9.08 -13.93
CA SER A 160 -9.27 -8.18 -14.78
C SER A 160 -8.93 -6.71 -14.54
N SER A 161 -7.64 -6.39 -14.51
CA SER A 161 -7.11 -5.06 -14.18
C SER A 161 -6.13 -4.61 -15.25
N ASP A 162 -6.00 -3.31 -15.45
CA ASP A 162 -5.09 -2.74 -16.45
C ASP A 162 -4.11 -1.75 -15.81
N MET A 163 -2.97 -1.51 -16.45
CA MET A 163 -2.00 -0.49 -16.06
C MET A 163 -1.56 -0.63 -14.59
N VAL A 164 -1.41 -1.86 -14.12
CA VAL A 164 -0.88 -2.17 -12.79
C VAL A 164 0.64 -2.02 -12.83
N ASP A 165 1.22 -1.31 -11.87
CA ASP A 165 2.67 -1.15 -11.73
C ASP A 165 3.15 -1.75 -10.41
N VAL A 166 3.90 -2.84 -10.49
CA VAL A 166 4.48 -3.54 -9.33
C VAL A 166 5.99 -3.36 -9.36
N HIS A 167 6.55 -2.52 -8.48
CA HIS A 167 7.98 -2.27 -8.55
C HIS A 167 8.68 -2.07 -7.21
N ALA A 168 9.99 -2.30 -7.23
CA ALA A 168 10.87 -2.09 -6.09
C ALA A 168 10.42 -2.81 -4.80
N ASN A 169 9.67 -3.91 -4.90
CA ASN A 169 9.24 -4.69 -3.76
C ASN A 169 10.24 -5.82 -3.45
N LEU A 170 10.34 -6.17 -2.18
CA LEU A 170 11.01 -7.38 -1.73
C LEU A 170 9.94 -8.42 -1.37
N MET A 171 9.86 -9.50 -2.16
CA MET A 171 8.88 -10.57 -1.99
C MET A 171 9.59 -11.88 -1.67
N SER A 172 9.29 -12.47 -0.52
CA SER A 172 9.93 -13.72 -0.10
C SER A 172 8.95 -14.70 0.50
N SER A 173 9.13 -15.98 0.17
CA SER A 173 8.35 -17.06 0.78
C SER A 173 6.83 -16.93 0.61
N ASN A 174 6.38 -16.39 -0.53
CA ASN A 174 4.97 -16.42 -0.90
C ASN A 174 4.69 -17.77 -1.58
N SER A 175 4.05 -18.69 -0.87
CA SER A 175 4.07 -20.13 -1.20
C SER A 175 3.59 -20.47 -2.63
N LEU A 176 2.63 -19.73 -3.17
CA LEU A 176 2.10 -19.95 -4.52
C LEU A 176 2.76 -19.03 -5.56
N ALA A 177 2.79 -17.71 -5.31
CA ALA A 177 3.38 -16.78 -6.26
C ALA A 177 3.84 -15.48 -5.61
N GLY A 178 4.92 -14.89 -6.13
CA GLY A 178 5.28 -13.51 -5.80
C GLY A 178 4.32 -12.52 -6.43
N VAL A 179 4.17 -12.55 -7.77
CA VAL A 179 3.21 -11.74 -8.55
C VAL A 179 2.36 -12.66 -9.41
N THR A 180 1.07 -12.39 -9.50
CA THR A 180 0.11 -13.11 -10.33
C THR A 180 -0.77 -12.13 -11.10
N PHE A 181 -0.78 -12.24 -12.44
CA PHE A 181 -1.68 -11.53 -13.33
C PHE A 181 -2.64 -12.52 -13.99
N VAL A 182 -3.93 -12.21 -13.93
CA VAL A 182 -5.00 -12.99 -14.54
C VAL A 182 -5.92 -12.04 -15.30
N ASN A 183 -6.02 -12.18 -16.61
CA ASN A 183 -6.75 -11.25 -17.48
C ASN A 183 -6.38 -9.78 -17.16
N THR A 184 -5.08 -9.51 -17.13
CA THR A 184 -4.50 -8.23 -16.69
C THR A 184 -3.54 -7.73 -17.75
N ASP A 185 -3.82 -6.53 -18.31
CA ASP A 185 -3.13 -6.03 -19.49
C ASP A 185 -2.34 -4.75 -19.23
N LYS A 186 -1.43 -4.41 -20.14
CA LYS A 186 -0.68 -3.15 -20.17
C LYS A 186 -0.01 -2.80 -18.84
N SER A 187 0.35 -3.81 -18.08
CA SER A 187 0.88 -3.71 -16.74
C SER A 187 2.38 -3.92 -16.70
N THR A 188 3.03 -3.45 -15.65
CA THR A 188 4.48 -3.52 -15.53
C THR A 188 4.88 -4.16 -14.21
N VAL A 189 5.84 -5.10 -14.26
CA VAL A 189 6.52 -5.65 -13.09
C VAL A 189 8.01 -5.38 -13.24
N TRP A 190 8.59 -4.52 -12.39
CA TRP A 190 9.98 -4.12 -12.59
C TRP A 190 10.76 -3.86 -11.31
N ALA A 191 12.04 -4.12 -11.35
CA ALA A 191 12.98 -3.88 -10.24
C ALA A 191 12.55 -4.54 -8.91
N ASN A 192 11.81 -5.66 -8.95
CA ASN A 192 11.47 -6.43 -7.75
C ASN A 192 12.52 -7.50 -7.46
N SER A 193 12.65 -7.89 -6.19
CA SER A 193 13.36 -9.09 -5.75
C SER A 193 12.33 -10.12 -5.28
N ILE A 194 12.26 -11.27 -5.94
CA ILE A 194 11.20 -12.27 -5.73
C ILE A 194 11.81 -13.66 -5.57
N GLY A 195 11.55 -14.33 -4.46
CA GLY A 195 12.08 -15.68 -4.21
C GLY A 195 11.26 -16.51 -3.22
N GLY A 196 11.49 -17.83 -3.27
CA GLY A 196 10.88 -18.78 -2.35
C GLY A 196 9.40 -19.08 -2.61
N SER A 197 8.96 -18.98 -3.88
CA SER A 197 7.58 -19.23 -4.31
C SER A 197 7.51 -20.42 -5.28
N ALA A 198 6.32 -20.97 -5.51
CA ALA A 198 6.12 -21.90 -6.62
C ALA A 198 6.32 -21.19 -7.98
N ASN A 199 5.68 -20.01 -8.16
CA ASN A 199 5.96 -19.13 -9.27
C ASN A 199 6.52 -17.79 -8.74
N GLY A 200 7.62 -17.30 -9.31
CA GLY A 200 8.08 -15.96 -9.01
C GLY A 200 7.11 -14.92 -9.58
N ILE A 201 6.96 -14.88 -10.89
CA ILE A 201 5.97 -14.08 -11.62
C ILE A 201 5.14 -15.03 -12.49
N PHE A 202 3.81 -14.94 -12.37
CA PHE A 202 2.85 -15.72 -13.17
C PHE A 202 1.94 -14.79 -13.97
N LEU A 203 1.82 -15.06 -15.28
CA LEU A 203 0.82 -14.46 -16.15
C LEU A 203 -0.02 -15.58 -16.75
N ASP A 204 -1.33 -15.44 -16.76
CA ASP A 204 -2.20 -16.37 -17.48
C ASP A 204 -2.21 -16.08 -18.99
N SER A 205 -2.86 -16.94 -19.75
CA SER A 205 -2.94 -16.82 -21.22
C SER A 205 -3.88 -15.71 -21.72
N GLN A 206 -4.47 -14.93 -20.83
CA GLN A 206 -5.33 -13.80 -21.13
C GLN A 206 -4.71 -12.47 -20.71
N SER A 207 -3.47 -12.49 -20.21
CA SER A 207 -2.75 -11.31 -19.72
C SER A 207 -1.76 -10.86 -20.79
N ASP A 208 -2.10 -9.78 -21.53
CA ASP A 208 -1.38 -9.34 -22.71
C ASP A 208 -0.77 -7.94 -22.54
N LYS A 209 0.25 -7.65 -23.36
CA LYS A 209 0.91 -6.33 -23.41
C LYS A 209 1.51 -5.88 -22.08
N ASN A 210 1.92 -6.84 -21.26
CA ASN A 210 2.59 -6.57 -20.00
C ASN A 210 4.11 -6.52 -20.19
N SER A 211 4.82 -5.79 -19.36
CA SER A 211 6.27 -5.66 -19.41
C SER A 211 6.91 -6.12 -18.09
N MET A 212 7.67 -7.20 -18.11
CA MET A 212 8.46 -7.71 -17.00
C MET A 212 9.93 -7.35 -17.23
N LYS A 213 10.50 -6.44 -16.40
CA LYS A 213 11.83 -5.91 -16.66
C LYS A 213 12.66 -5.68 -15.40
N PHE A 214 13.95 -5.96 -15.50
CA PHE A 214 14.92 -5.70 -14.44
C PHE A 214 14.59 -6.34 -13.08
N ASN A 215 13.82 -7.42 -13.05
CA ASN A 215 13.52 -8.13 -11.83
C ASN A 215 14.63 -9.13 -11.50
N ASN A 216 14.87 -9.33 -10.20
CA ASN A 216 15.67 -10.42 -9.67
C ASN A 216 14.72 -11.50 -9.13
N VAL A 217 14.46 -12.53 -9.96
CA VAL A 217 13.48 -13.58 -9.68
C VAL A 217 14.23 -14.89 -9.56
N LEU A 218 14.65 -15.23 -8.35
CA LEU A 218 15.54 -16.38 -8.12
C LEU A 218 15.04 -17.25 -6.96
N GLY A 219 15.26 -18.55 -7.08
CA GLY A 219 14.94 -19.52 -6.02
C GLY A 219 13.46 -19.84 -5.92
N ASN A 220 12.70 -19.66 -6.99
CA ASN A 220 11.34 -20.15 -7.14
C ASN A 220 11.36 -21.51 -7.87
N THR A 221 10.25 -22.26 -7.83
CA THR A 221 10.16 -23.49 -8.62
C THR A 221 10.16 -23.16 -10.11
N LEU A 222 9.40 -22.12 -10.50
CA LEU A 222 9.45 -21.51 -11.82
C LEU A 222 9.53 -19.99 -11.63
N ASP A 223 10.65 -19.40 -12.05
CA ASP A 223 10.90 -17.98 -11.75
C ASP A 223 9.96 -17.07 -12.54
N ILE A 224 9.83 -17.29 -13.85
CA ILE A 224 8.87 -16.56 -14.70
C ILE A 224 8.01 -17.57 -15.45
N ASN A 225 6.70 -17.49 -15.29
CA ASN A 225 5.72 -18.33 -15.93
C ASN A 225 4.70 -17.49 -16.70
N ASN A 226 4.88 -17.39 -18.02
CA ASN A 226 3.87 -16.86 -18.93
C ASN A 226 3.10 -18.04 -19.53
N ALA A 227 1.88 -18.26 -19.06
CA ALA A 227 1.12 -19.49 -19.31
C ALA A 227 0.59 -19.62 -20.75
N ASP A 228 0.67 -18.58 -21.57
CA ASP A 228 0.40 -18.69 -23.01
C ASP A 228 1.42 -19.55 -23.73
N GLY A 229 2.64 -19.66 -23.18
CA GLY A 229 3.72 -20.46 -23.70
C GLY A 229 4.22 -20.05 -25.10
N LEU A 230 3.80 -18.90 -25.61
CA LEU A 230 4.20 -18.38 -26.89
C LEU A 230 5.69 -18.01 -26.91
N ALA A 231 6.36 -18.26 -28.00
CA ALA A 231 7.75 -17.85 -28.15
C ALA A 231 7.89 -16.33 -28.10
N LEU A 232 9.00 -15.83 -27.56
CA LEU A 232 9.20 -14.39 -27.29
C LEU A 232 8.99 -13.48 -28.51
N ASN A 233 9.27 -13.95 -29.70
CA ASN A 233 9.13 -13.18 -30.95
C ASN A 233 7.68 -13.02 -31.44
N ILE A 234 6.74 -13.73 -30.84
CA ILE A 234 5.30 -13.66 -31.15
C ILE A 234 4.45 -13.44 -29.88
N ASN A 235 5.09 -13.19 -28.75
CA ASN A 235 4.46 -12.96 -27.47
C ASN A 235 4.13 -11.47 -27.33
N ASP A 236 2.93 -11.16 -26.91
CA ASP A 236 2.52 -9.76 -26.69
C ASP A 236 3.08 -9.19 -25.37
N ASN A 237 3.57 -10.05 -24.48
CA ASN A 237 4.25 -9.65 -23.25
C ASN A 237 5.76 -9.46 -23.50
N GLU A 238 6.33 -8.42 -22.91
CA GLU A 238 7.75 -8.08 -23.00
C GLU A 238 8.52 -8.58 -21.77
N PHE A 239 9.66 -9.25 -22.03
CA PHE A 239 10.58 -9.71 -20.99
C PHE A 239 11.97 -9.12 -21.24
N LEU A 240 12.42 -8.21 -20.36
CA LEU A 240 13.66 -7.49 -20.58
C LEU A 240 14.55 -7.51 -19.33
N LYS A 241 15.75 -8.12 -19.47
CA LYS A 241 16.78 -8.08 -18.43
C LYS A 241 16.30 -8.54 -17.05
N ASN A 242 15.50 -9.60 -16.99
CA ASN A 242 15.17 -10.26 -15.74
C ASN A 242 16.27 -11.26 -15.39
N ASN A 243 16.82 -11.16 -14.19
CA ASN A 243 17.72 -12.15 -13.64
C ASN A 243 16.90 -13.31 -13.06
N CYS A 244 16.85 -14.44 -13.76
CA CYS A 244 16.12 -15.64 -13.37
C CYS A 244 16.79 -16.89 -13.97
N ASN A 245 16.50 -18.07 -13.42
CA ASN A 245 17.07 -19.36 -13.86
C ASN A 245 16.09 -20.20 -14.66
N THR A 246 14.81 -20.12 -14.33
CA THR A 246 13.76 -20.97 -14.89
C THR A 246 12.63 -20.14 -15.47
N SER A 247 12.19 -20.46 -16.68
CA SER A 247 11.10 -19.71 -17.32
C SER A 247 10.28 -20.53 -18.30
N ASN A 248 9.03 -20.14 -18.47
CA ASN A 248 8.12 -20.55 -19.53
C ASN A 248 7.53 -19.28 -20.20
N PRO A 249 7.71 -19.02 -21.49
CA PRO A 249 8.60 -19.76 -22.39
C PRO A 249 10.08 -19.63 -22.03
N VAL A 250 10.89 -20.54 -22.54
CA VAL A 250 12.34 -20.47 -22.35
C VAL A 250 12.87 -19.21 -23.02
N GLY A 251 13.82 -18.53 -22.35
CA GLY A 251 14.46 -17.31 -22.85
C GLY A 251 13.94 -16.01 -22.30
N THR A 252 12.96 -16.02 -21.37
CA THR A 252 12.51 -14.80 -20.67
C THR A 252 13.52 -14.33 -19.62
N CYS A 253 14.46 -15.19 -19.22
CA CYS A 253 15.57 -14.87 -18.34
C CYS A 253 16.75 -14.35 -19.14
N VAL A 254 17.42 -13.30 -18.70
CA VAL A 254 18.68 -12.85 -19.29
C VAL A 254 19.81 -13.63 -18.63
N GLY A 255 20.44 -14.43 -19.45
CA GLY A 255 21.73 -15.06 -19.30
C GLY A 255 22.30 -15.18 -17.90
N THR A 256 22.31 -16.31 -17.45
CA THR A 256 23.31 -16.84 -16.52
C THR A 256 24.57 -17.16 -17.31
#